data_0e9f12748aa755047ea7f86311c311ce
#
_entry.id   0e9f12748aa755047ea7f86311c311ce
#
_cell.length_a   1.000
_cell.length_b   1.000
_cell.length_c   1.000
_cell.angle_alpha   90.00
_cell.angle_beta   90.00
_cell.angle_gamma   90.00
#
_symmetry.space_group_name_H-M   'P 1'
#
loop_
_entity.id
_entity.type
_entity.pdbx_description
1 polymer ?
#
loop_
_entity_poly.entity_id
_entity_poly.type
_entity_poly.pdbx_seq_one_letter_code
_entity_poly.pdbx_strand_id
1 'polypeptide(L)'
;MSARESATRPLNATTYDAGARPTVRIVHLGLGAFHRAHQAWYTERAEDGWGIAAFTGRSPEAARQLAAQDGLYTLVERAADDDRHEVIGAEVQAHDGADLQTLAALLAHPDIAIVTLTVTEAGYRLAPGAAGQGPRLDTTDAFVATDVTALRANYEGSNFTLGTGRLDGRIVRTTAGRLLVGLAARRAADGWPIAIVSCDNLPGNGAAARASVLDLAELVDPLLAAWICANVSFVDSSIDRITPRTTDADRASVAEATGYDDVAPVVTEPFSSWVLSGDFPAGRPAWENAGAVFVEDLEPYERRKLWLLNGAHSLMAYAGALRGHATVSEALADDRVSAWVEEFWDAAARHLQDPELDIPGYRAALRVRFANPRIAHHLAQIGMDGSLKLAARAVPVYRAERDAGRDGTAALRLLAAWMDRVDAQLAAGEDIHDPAAGSMAEAGHATGIDQTAALLAIVDAALASDSDAVSAVCALRGTFTD
;
A
#
# COMPACT_ATOMS: atom_id res chain seq x y z
N MET A 1 31.29 -39.57 6.47
CA MET A 1 29.97 -39.47 7.08
C MET A 1 29.05 -38.88 6.01
N SER A 2 28.16 -39.72 5.47
CA SER A 2 27.22 -39.32 4.41
C SER A 2 26.22 -38.36 5.01
N ALA A 3 26.17 -37.08 4.48
CA ALA A 3 25.09 -36.19 4.76
C ALA A 3 23.82 -36.87 4.23
N ARG A 4 22.91 -37.24 5.12
CA ARG A 4 21.54 -37.58 4.75
C ARG A 4 20.95 -36.27 4.20
N GLU A 5 20.77 -36.17 2.90
CA GLU A 5 19.81 -35.23 2.31
C GLU A 5 18.47 -35.53 2.99
N SER A 6 18.08 -34.70 3.93
CA SER A 6 16.75 -34.75 4.51
C SER A 6 15.82 -34.31 3.38
N ALA A 7 15.12 -35.27 2.77
CA ALA A 7 14.13 -34.95 1.74
C ALA A 7 13.09 -34.00 2.35
N THR A 8 12.97 -32.79 1.80
CA THR A 8 11.93 -31.83 2.18
C THR A 8 10.55 -32.43 1.94
N ARG A 9 9.58 -32.08 2.79
CA ARG A 9 8.19 -32.51 2.68
C ARG A 9 7.36 -31.37 2.08
N PRO A 10 6.36 -31.64 1.22
CA PRO A 10 5.47 -30.58 0.78
C PRO A 10 4.78 -29.93 2.00
N LEU A 11 4.62 -28.63 1.99
CA LEU A 11 3.87 -27.90 3.02
C LEU A 11 2.37 -27.99 2.71
N ASN A 12 1.61 -28.74 3.52
CA ASN A 12 0.15 -28.82 3.45
C ASN A 12 -0.41 -29.37 4.78
N ALA A 13 -1.74 -29.43 4.91
CA ALA A 13 -2.42 -29.87 6.13
C ALA A 13 -2.18 -31.34 6.50
N THR A 14 -1.63 -32.17 5.61
CA THR A 14 -1.28 -33.56 5.92
C THR A 14 0.13 -33.70 6.49
N THR A 15 1.01 -32.75 6.26
CA THR A 15 2.42 -32.77 6.63
C THR A 15 2.77 -31.78 7.73
N TYR A 16 1.97 -30.74 7.88
CA TYR A 16 2.10 -29.70 8.91
C TYR A 16 0.82 -29.66 9.76
N ASP A 17 0.97 -29.76 11.07
CA ASP A 17 -0.13 -29.63 12.03
C ASP A 17 -0.39 -28.14 12.32
N ALA A 18 -1.31 -27.56 11.59
CA ALA A 18 -1.75 -26.17 11.79
C ALA A 18 -2.85 -26.03 12.87
N GLY A 19 -3.18 -27.12 13.57
CA GLY A 19 -4.31 -27.13 14.52
C GLY A 19 -5.67 -27.05 13.83
N ALA A 20 -6.67 -26.46 14.52
CA ALA A 20 -8.00 -26.29 13.97
C ALA A 20 -8.01 -25.23 12.87
N ARG A 21 -8.58 -25.57 11.73
CA ARG A 21 -8.72 -24.61 10.61
C ARG A 21 -9.66 -23.47 10.99
N PRO A 22 -9.27 -22.20 10.78
CA PRO A 22 -10.14 -21.06 11.06
C PRO A 22 -11.41 -21.07 10.21
N THR A 23 -12.48 -20.44 10.71
CA THR A 23 -13.72 -20.25 9.95
C THR A 23 -13.56 -19.07 9.00
N VAL A 24 -13.91 -19.27 7.72
CA VAL A 24 -13.88 -18.18 6.73
C VAL A 24 -14.93 -17.12 7.08
N ARG A 25 -14.47 -15.94 7.44
CA ARG A 25 -15.30 -14.76 7.76
C ARG A 25 -14.81 -13.50 7.04
N ILE A 26 -13.66 -13.59 6.37
CA ILE A 26 -13.09 -12.53 5.56
C ILE A 26 -12.97 -13.02 4.12
N VAL A 27 -13.40 -12.20 3.18
CA VAL A 27 -13.08 -12.34 1.76
C VAL A 27 -12.00 -11.34 1.39
N HIS A 28 -10.97 -11.76 0.67
CA HIS A 28 -9.92 -10.87 0.20
C HIS A 28 -9.87 -10.80 -1.33
N LEU A 29 -9.80 -9.59 -1.89
CA LEU A 29 -9.56 -9.35 -3.32
C LEU A 29 -8.18 -8.75 -3.53
N GLY A 30 -7.32 -9.47 -4.25
CA GLY A 30 -5.96 -9.04 -4.53
C GLY A 30 -4.88 -9.94 -3.94
N LEU A 31 -5.15 -11.26 -3.88
CA LEU A 31 -4.20 -12.24 -3.34
C LEU A 31 -2.80 -12.07 -3.93
N GLY A 32 -1.89 -11.59 -3.11
CA GLY A 32 -0.51 -11.32 -3.44
C GLY A 32 0.43 -11.48 -2.25
N ALA A 33 1.72 -11.16 -2.44
CA ALA A 33 2.71 -11.23 -1.37
C ALA A 33 2.39 -10.23 -0.24
N PHE A 34 2.00 -9.00 -0.59
CA PHE A 34 1.69 -7.97 0.41
C PHE A 34 0.52 -8.39 1.31
N HIS A 35 -0.60 -8.84 0.74
CA HIS A 35 -1.74 -9.35 1.51
C HIS A 35 -1.31 -10.43 2.52
N ARG A 36 -0.53 -11.41 2.06
CA ARG A 36 -0.06 -12.53 2.89
C ARG A 36 0.92 -12.09 3.99
N ALA A 37 1.75 -11.08 3.71
CA ALA A 37 2.66 -10.51 4.69
C ALA A 37 1.99 -9.54 5.66
N HIS A 38 0.77 -9.07 5.37
CA HIS A 38 0.10 -8.02 6.14
C HIS A 38 -1.25 -8.53 6.68
N GLN A 39 -2.35 -8.43 5.94
CA GLN A 39 -3.70 -8.74 6.46
C GLN A 39 -3.83 -10.19 6.96
N ALA A 40 -3.27 -11.16 6.23
CA ALA A 40 -3.30 -12.56 6.65
C ALA A 40 -2.45 -12.79 7.90
N TRP A 41 -1.28 -12.15 7.99
CA TRP A 41 -0.43 -12.21 9.19
C TRP A 41 -1.11 -11.57 10.40
N TYR A 42 -1.76 -10.39 10.27
CA TYR A 42 -2.53 -9.78 11.36
C TYR A 42 -3.69 -10.69 11.79
N THR A 43 -4.36 -11.35 10.85
CA THR A 43 -5.48 -12.26 11.14
C THR A 43 -4.99 -13.53 11.84
N GLU A 44 -3.86 -14.10 11.45
CA GLU A 44 -3.22 -15.21 12.16
C GLU A 44 -2.91 -14.84 13.62
N ARG A 45 -2.32 -13.66 13.80
CA ARG A 45 -1.89 -13.14 15.10
C ARG A 45 -3.03 -12.66 16.01
N ALA A 46 -4.24 -12.49 15.47
CA ALA A 46 -5.42 -12.19 16.28
C ALA A 46 -5.81 -13.40 17.16
N GLU A 47 -5.47 -14.62 16.75
CA GLU A 47 -5.68 -15.89 17.49
C GLU A 47 -7.14 -16.13 17.88
N ASP A 48 -8.10 -15.61 17.12
CA ASP A 48 -9.53 -15.66 17.40
C ASP A 48 -10.35 -16.49 16.40
N GLY A 49 -9.66 -17.26 15.57
CA GLY A 49 -10.25 -18.26 14.67
C GLY A 49 -10.91 -17.70 13.41
N TRP A 50 -10.60 -16.46 13.03
CA TRP A 50 -11.03 -15.88 11.75
C TRP A 50 -10.15 -16.38 10.60
N GLY A 51 -10.78 -16.86 9.54
CA GLY A 51 -10.13 -17.31 8.30
C GLY A 51 -10.47 -16.43 7.11
N ILE A 52 -9.63 -16.52 6.10
CA ILE A 52 -9.68 -15.73 4.87
C ILE A 52 -9.94 -16.64 3.68
N ALA A 53 -10.85 -16.24 2.78
CA ALA A 53 -10.96 -16.76 1.42
C ALA A 53 -10.46 -15.68 0.45
N ALA A 54 -9.31 -15.91 -0.19
CA ALA A 54 -8.67 -14.91 -1.02
C ALA A 54 -8.84 -15.19 -2.51
N PHE A 55 -9.01 -14.11 -3.27
CA PHE A 55 -9.16 -14.12 -4.72
C PHE A 55 -8.01 -13.38 -5.39
N THR A 56 -7.44 -13.98 -6.44
CA THR A 56 -6.38 -13.33 -7.23
C THR A 56 -6.90 -12.13 -8.02
N GLY A 57 -5.97 -11.26 -8.45
CA GLY A 57 -6.29 -10.15 -9.36
C GLY A 57 -6.42 -10.60 -10.82
N ARG A 58 -5.28 -10.81 -11.48
CA ARG A 58 -5.20 -11.06 -12.93
C ARG A 58 -4.86 -12.50 -13.29
N SER A 59 -3.97 -13.13 -12.53
CA SER A 59 -3.46 -14.48 -12.80
C SER A 59 -3.92 -15.44 -11.71
N PRO A 60 -4.39 -16.65 -12.04
CA PRO A 60 -4.79 -17.65 -11.08
C PRO A 60 -3.60 -18.33 -10.37
N GLU A 61 -2.36 -18.01 -10.72
CA GLU A 61 -1.18 -18.77 -10.30
C GLU A 61 -1.00 -18.81 -8.79
N ALA A 62 -1.10 -17.65 -8.10
CA ALA A 62 -0.98 -17.60 -6.66
C ALA A 62 -2.06 -18.42 -5.95
N ALA A 63 -3.28 -18.43 -6.49
CA ALA A 63 -4.35 -19.27 -5.95
C ALA A 63 -4.07 -20.75 -6.12
N ARG A 64 -3.55 -21.18 -7.28
CA ARG A 64 -3.19 -22.60 -7.52
C ARG A 64 -2.08 -23.06 -6.57
N GLN A 65 -1.04 -22.24 -6.38
CA GLN A 65 0.07 -22.53 -5.48
C GLN A 65 -0.41 -22.70 -4.04
N LEU A 66 -1.20 -21.75 -3.53
CA LEU A 66 -1.73 -21.81 -2.17
C LEU A 66 -2.77 -22.92 -1.99
N ALA A 67 -3.65 -23.15 -2.97
CA ALA A 67 -4.60 -24.24 -2.89
C ALA A 67 -3.93 -25.62 -2.81
N ALA A 68 -2.79 -25.81 -3.49
CA ALA A 68 -1.99 -27.03 -3.40
C ALA A 68 -1.36 -27.24 -2.00
N GLN A 69 -1.25 -26.18 -1.21
CA GLN A 69 -0.73 -26.17 0.16
C GLN A 69 -1.85 -26.00 1.21
N ASP A 70 -3.11 -26.18 0.84
CA ASP A 70 -4.25 -25.95 1.73
C ASP A 70 -4.29 -24.52 2.32
N GLY A 71 -3.75 -23.54 1.61
CA GLY A 71 -3.63 -22.14 2.03
C GLY A 71 -2.43 -21.84 2.95
N LEU A 72 -1.66 -22.85 3.37
CA LEU A 72 -0.50 -22.66 4.21
C LEU A 72 0.67 -22.06 3.42
N TYR A 73 1.46 -21.21 4.06
CA TYR A 73 2.72 -20.70 3.51
C TYR A 73 3.63 -20.21 4.64
N THR A 74 4.93 -20.17 4.36
CA THR A 74 5.92 -19.65 5.30
C THR A 74 6.09 -18.14 5.10
N LEU A 75 5.89 -17.37 6.17
CA LEU A 75 6.31 -16.00 6.27
C LEU A 75 7.75 -15.93 6.80
N VAL A 76 8.63 -15.22 6.11
CA VAL A 76 10.02 -14.97 6.50
C VAL A 76 10.15 -13.52 6.91
N GLU A 77 10.23 -13.26 8.20
CA GLU A 77 10.58 -11.93 8.72
C GLU A 77 12.11 -11.77 8.71
N ARG A 78 12.59 -10.94 7.78
CA ARG A 78 14.02 -10.72 7.53
C ARG A 78 14.53 -9.54 8.36
N ALA A 79 15.09 -9.82 9.53
CA ALA A 79 15.80 -8.83 10.34
C ALA A 79 17.24 -8.62 9.85
N ALA A 80 17.94 -7.67 10.46
CA ALA A 80 19.31 -7.32 10.04
C ALA A 80 20.30 -8.49 10.26
N ASP A 81 20.08 -9.31 11.26
CA ASP A 81 20.99 -10.38 11.72
C ASP A 81 20.47 -11.79 11.45
N ASP A 82 19.14 -12.01 11.44
CA ASP A 82 18.56 -13.35 11.27
C ASP A 82 17.20 -13.29 10.56
N ASP A 83 16.74 -14.45 10.06
CA ASP A 83 15.40 -14.67 9.48
C ASP A 83 14.54 -15.47 10.46
N ARG A 84 13.37 -14.97 10.78
CA ARG A 84 12.35 -15.70 11.53
C ARG A 84 11.36 -16.31 10.53
N HIS A 85 11.13 -17.62 10.66
CA HIS A 85 10.20 -18.36 9.83
C HIS A 85 8.94 -18.70 10.62
N GLU A 86 7.78 -18.45 10.04
CA GLU A 86 6.49 -18.76 10.64
C GLU A 86 5.53 -19.29 9.57
N VAL A 87 4.84 -20.39 9.83
CA VAL A 87 3.79 -20.88 8.92
C VAL A 87 2.49 -20.19 9.26
N ILE A 88 1.89 -19.56 8.26
CA ILE A 88 0.60 -18.86 8.35
C ILE A 88 -0.51 -19.77 7.84
N GLY A 89 -1.59 -19.89 8.60
CA GLY A 89 -2.75 -20.73 8.32
C GLY A 89 -4.07 -19.97 8.23
N ALA A 90 -4.07 -18.64 8.45
CA ALA A 90 -5.28 -17.81 8.34
C ALA A 90 -5.88 -17.81 6.92
N GLU A 91 -5.07 -18.08 5.88
CA GLU A 91 -5.51 -18.24 4.50
C GLU A 91 -6.14 -19.63 4.33
N VAL A 92 -7.47 -19.71 4.39
CA VAL A 92 -8.19 -20.99 4.39
C VAL A 92 -8.52 -21.45 2.97
N GLN A 93 -8.81 -20.50 2.08
CA GLN A 93 -9.20 -20.77 0.70
C GLN A 93 -8.51 -19.77 -0.24
N ALA A 94 -8.05 -20.26 -1.38
CA ALA A 94 -7.45 -19.44 -2.42
C ALA A 94 -8.12 -19.72 -3.78
N HIS A 95 -8.68 -18.68 -4.40
CA HIS A 95 -9.50 -18.75 -5.60
C HIS A 95 -8.96 -17.90 -6.74
N ASP A 96 -9.24 -18.32 -7.98
CA ASP A 96 -9.07 -17.46 -9.15
C ASP A 96 -10.03 -16.26 -9.03
N GLY A 97 -9.53 -15.05 -9.24
CA GLY A 97 -10.37 -13.85 -9.27
C GLY A 97 -11.41 -13.84 -10.38
N ALA A 98 -11.34 -14.77 -11.33
CA ALA A 98 -12.37 -15.00 -12.34
C ALA A 98 -13.56 -15.84 -11.82
N ASP A 99 -13.44 -16.50 -10.68
CA ASP A 99 -14.50 -17.32 -10.09
C ASP A 99 -15.52 -16.45 -9.34
N LEU A 100 -16.36 -15.77 -10.10
CA LEU A 100 -17.42 -14.91 -9.57
C LEU A 100 -18.54 -15.72 -8.90
N GLN A 101 -18.70 -17.00 -9.23
CA GLN A 101 -19.70 -17.84 -8.62
C GLN A 101 -19.35 -18.11 -7.16
N THR A 102 -18.12 -18.52 -6.89
CA THR A 102 -17.64 -18.72 -5.52
C THR A 102 -17.61 -17.40 -4.75
N LEU A 103 -17.20 -16.29 -5.37
CA LEU A 103 -17.21 -14.97 -4.74
C LEU A 103 -18.63 -14.57 -4.31
N ALA A 104 -19.61 -14.72 -5.19
CA ALA A 104 -21.01 -14.41 -4.88
C ALA A 104 -21.58 -15.31 -3.77
N ALA A 105 -21.28 -16.60 -3.81
CA ALA A 105 -21.73 -17.56 -2.79
C ALA A 105 -21.13 -17.22 -1.41
N LEU A 106 -19.84 -16.86 -1.35
CA LEU A 106 -19.19 -16.43 -0.11
C LEU A 106 -19.82 -15.14 0.41
N LEU A 107 -19.96 -14.10 -0.42
CA LEU A 107 -20.51 -12.83 0.05
C LEU A 107 -22.00 -12.92 0.44
N ALA A 108 -22.73 -13.88 -0.11
CA ALA A 108 -24.10 -14.19 0.32
C ALA A 108 -24.15 -14.93 1.68
N HIS A 109 -23.04 -15.55 2.11
CA HIS A 109 -22.99 -16.31 3.35
C HIS A 109 -23.08 -15.38 4.58
N PRO A 110 -23.92 -15.69 5.58
CA PRO A 110 -24.11 -14.82 6.74
C PRO A 110 -22.86 -14.61 7.61
N ASP A 111 -21.95 -15.58 7.65
CA ASP A 111 -20.74 -15.51 8.46
C ASP A 111 -19.69 -14.57 7.89
N ILE A 112 -19.77 -14.21 6.60
CA ILE A 112 -18.83 -13.26 6.02
C ILE A 112 -19.13 -11.85 6.54
N ALA A 113 -18.16 -11.28 7.24
CA ALA A 113 -18.26 -10.00 7.93
C ALA A 113 -17.44 -8.88 7.26
N ILE A 114 -16.37 -9.24 6.54
CA ILE A 114 -15.40 -8.28 6.00
C ILE A 114 -14.97 -8.66 4.59
N VAL A 115 -14.77 -7.65 3.76
CA VAL A 115 -13.99 -7.76 2.51
C VAL A 115 -12.76 -6.88 2.63
N THR A 116 -11.55 -7.43 2.42
CA THR A 116 -10.31 -6.65 2.35
C THR A 116 -9.81 -6.53 0.92
N LEU A 117 -9.18 -5.41 0.58
CA LEU A 117 -8.72 -5.10 -0.78
C LEU A 117 -7.23 -4.79 -0.80
N THR A 118 -6.47 -5.40 -1.74
CA THR A 118 -5.12 -4.98 -2.13
C THR A 118 -5.03 -5.02 -3.65
N VAL A 119 -5.56 -3.99 -4.29
CA VAL A 119 -5.80 -3.96 -5.74
C VAL A 119 -4.98 -2.90 -6.47
N THR A 120 -4.19 -2.14 -5.72
CA THR A 120 -3.43 -0.95 -6.12
C THR A 120 -4.32 0.23 -6.50
N GLU A 121 -3.75 1.45 -6.50
CA GLU A 121 -4.46 2.68 -6.86
C GLU A 121 -5.21 2.56 -8.20
N ALA A 122 -4.53 2.01 -9.23
CA ALA A 122 -5.13 1.80 -10.54
C ALA A 122 -6.31 0.81 -10.53
N GLY A 123 -6.46 -0.01 -9.51
CA GLY A 123 -7.56 -0.99 -9.36
C GLY A 123 -8.91 -0.35 -9.07
N TYR A 124 -8.92 0.86 -8.51
CA TYR A 124 -10.16 1.61 -8.22
C TYR A 124 -10.75 2.30 -9.44
N ARG A 125 -9.98 2.46 -10.53
CA ARG A 125 -10.43 3.07 -11.80
C ARG A 125 -11.07 4.43 -11.60
N LEU A 126 -10.42 5.31 -10.83
CA LEU A 126 -10.90 6.64 -10.55
C LEU A 126 -10.21 7.68 -11.45
N ALA A 127 -10.98 8.70 -11.84
CA ALA A 127 -10.50 9.91 -12.46
C ALA A 127 -10.75 11.11 -11.51
N PRO A 128 -10.01 12.22 -11.67
CA PRO A 128 -10.29 13.45 -10.92
C PRO A 128 -11.74 13.88 -11.09
N GLY A 129 -12.40 14.19 -9.98
CA GLY A 129 -13.74 14.78 -10.02
C GLY A 129 -13.72 16.24 -10.47
N ALA A 130 -14.91 16.83 -10.62
CA ALA A 130 -15.02 18.26 -10.86
C ALA A 130 -14.43 19.07 -9.70
N ALA A 131 -14.09 20.34 -9.95
CA ALA A 131 -13.47 21.21 -8.94
C ALA A 131 -14.28 21.18 -7.63
N GLY A 132 -13.63 20.82 -6.53
CA GLY A 132 -14.24 20.68 -5.20
C GLY A 132 -14.99 19.37 -4.94
N GLN A 133 -14.94 18.41 -5.89
CA GLN A 133 -15.47 17.06 -5.71
C GLN A 133 -14.32 16.06 -5.63
N GLY A 134 -14.51 15.00 -4.83
CA GLY A 134 -13.56 13.90 -4.76
C GLY A 134 -13.48 13.12 -6.08
N PRO A 135 -12.52 12.17 -6.18
CA PRO A 135 -12.37 11.33 -7.36
C PRO A 135 -13.64 10.50 -7.62
N ARG A 136 -13.93 10.25 -8.90
CA ARG A 136 -15.11 9.52 -9.37
C ARG A 136 -14.69 8.36 -10.28
N LEU A 137 -15.54 7.36 -10.41
CA LEU A 137 -15.29 6.25 -11.33
C LEU A 137 -15.06 6.76 -12.75
N ASP A 138 -13.96 6.34 -13.37
CA ASP A 138 -13.67 6.67 -14.77
C ASP A 138 -14.57 5.86 -15.72
N THR A 139 -15.66 6.43 -16.13
CA THR A 139 -16.61 5.79 -17.06
C THR A 139 -16.08 5.69 -18.48
N THR A 140 -14.94 6.32 -18.80
CA THR A 140 -14.26 6.21 -20.10
C THR A 140 -13.28 5.04 -20.14
N ASP A 141 -12.94 4.43 -18.97
CA ASP A 141 -12.14 3.22 -18.89
C ASP A 141 -12.85 2.04 -19.57
N ALA A 142 -12.16 1.37 -20.49
CA ALA A 142 -12.74 0.29 -21.29
C ALA A 142 -13.20 -0.92 -20.44
N PHE A 143 -12.55 -1.19 -19.30
CA PHE A 143 -12.96 -2.27 -18.41
C PHE A 143 -14.22 -1.88 -17.64
N VAL A 144 -14.32 -0.64 -17.18
CA VAL A 144 -15.53 -0.11 -16.53
C VAL A 144 -16.72 -0.17 -17.49
N ALA A 145 -16.57 0.30 -18.74
CA ALA A 145 -17.63 0.27 -19.75
C ALA A 145 -18.09 -1.17 -20.07
N THR A 146 -17.14 -2.12 -20.11
CA THR A 146 -17.43 -3.54 -20.31
C THR A 146 -18.22 -4.11 -19.13
N ASP A 147 -17.77 -3.83 -17.90
CA ASP A 147 -18.43 -4.29 -16.68
C ASP A 147 -19.86 -3.75 -16.56
N VAL A 148 -20.09 -2.45 -16.83
CA VAL A 148 -21.43 -1.86 -16.84
C VAL A 148 -22.36 -2.60 -17.82
N THR A 149 -21.86 -2.88 -19.03
CA THR A 149 -22.64 -3.59 -20.06
C THR A 149 -22.98 -5.01 -19.61
N ALA A 150 -21.99 -5.74 -19.11
CA ALA A 150 -22.15 -7.12 -18.68
C ALA A 150 -23.09 -7.23 -17.47
N LEU A 151 -22.92 -6.35 -16.48
CA LEU A 151 -23.72 -6.33 -15.27
C LEU A 151 -25.18 -5.97 -15.59
N ARG A 152 -25.45 -4.94 -16.38
CA ARG A 152 -26.79 -4.56 -16.81
C ARG A 152 -27.52 -5.68 -17.56
N ALA A 153 -26.80 -6.41 -18.42
CA ALA A 153 -27.39 -7.53 -19.18
C ALA A 153 -27.83 -8.71 -18.30
N ASN A 154 -27.34 -8.79 -17.06
CA ASN A 154 -27.65 -9.85 -16.11
C ASN A 154 -28.59 -9.38 -14.97
N TYR A 155 -29.06 -8.13 -15.05
CA TYR A 155 -30.07 -7.59 -14.16
C TYR A 155 -31.44 -7.74 -14.80
N GLU A 156 -32.25 -8.75 -14.37
CA GLU A 156 -33.66 -8.88 -14.74
C GLU A 156 -34.52 -8.46 -13.54
N GLY A 157 -35.08 -7.24 -13.61
CA GLY A 157 -35.88 -6.69 -12.52
C GLY A 157 -35.07 -6.45 -11.26
N SER A 158 -35.64 -6.61 -10.08
CA SER A 158 -34.91 -6.43 -8.79
C SER A 158 -34.02 -7.63 -8.39
N ASN A 159 -33.89 -8.64 -9.22
CA ASN A 159 -33.16 -9.87 -8.92
C ASN A 159 -31.93 -9.99 -9.82
N PHE A 160 -30.73 -9.90 -9.19
CA PHE A 160 -29.50 -10.28 -9.81
C PHE A 160 -29.46 -11.83 -9.88
N THR A 161 -29.60 -12.39 -11.05
CA THR A 161 -29.39 -13.81 -11.26
C THR A 161 -28.03 -14.03 -11.88
N LEU A 162 -27.09 -14.69 -11.16
CA LEU A 162 -25.95 -15.38 -11.77
C LEU A 162 -26.47 -16.51 -12.66
N GLY A 163 -27.33 -16.13 -13.63
CA GLY A 163 -27.98 -17.05 -14.52
C GLY A 163 -27.04 -17.54 -15.58
N THR A 164 -26.76 -18.83 -15.57
CA THR A 164 -26.36 -19.65 -16.73
C THR A 164 -25.11 -19.19 -17.47
N GLY A 165 -23.96 -19.02 -16.75
CA GLY A 165 -22.63 -18.95 -17.41
C GLY A 165 -22.30 -17.67 -18.19
N ARG A 166 -23.07 -16.59 -18.03
CA ARG A 166 -22.85 -15.30 -18.70
C ARG A 166 -21.97 -14.32 -17.96
N LEU A 167 -21.86 -14.44 -16.63
CA LEU A 167 -20.94 -13.65 -15.83
C LEU A 167 -19.82 -14.55 -15.35
N ASP A 168 -18.66 -14.43 -15.98
CA ASP A 168 -17.40 -14.90 -15.43
C ASP A 168 -16.46 -13.70 -15.24
N GLY A 169 -15.47 -13.82 -14.41
CA GLY A 169 -14.49 -12.76 -14.16
C GLY A 169 -13.57 -12.49 -15.35
N ARG A 170 -13.74 -13.17 -16.48
CA ARG A 170 -13.11 -12.83 -17.75
C ARG A 170 -13.82 -11.68 -18.42
N ILE A 171 -15.08 -11.47 -18.08
CA ILE A 171 -15.93 -10.38 -18.58
C ILE A 171 -15.96 -9.26 -17.54
N VAL A 172 -16.36 -9.54 -16.29
CA VAL A 172 -16.33 -8.58 -15.17
C VAL A 172 -14.93 -8.59 -14.54
N ARG A 173 -14.16 -7.55 -14.79
CA ARG A 173 -12.72 -7.52 -14.48
C ARG A 173 -12.33 -6.51 -13.42
N THR A 174 -13.12 -5.43 -13.25
CA THR A 174 -12.78 -4.41 -12.25
C THR A 174 -13.07 -4.93 -10.84
N THR A 175 -12.37 -4.40 -9.87
CA THR A 175 -12.64 -4.70 -8.44
C THR A 175 -14.05 -4.30 -8.07
N ALA A 176 -14.50 -3.12 -8.50
CA ALA A 176 -15.87 -2.64 -8.26
C ALA A 176 -16.91 -3.58 -8.87
N GLY A 177 -16.70 -4.05 -10.11
CA GLY A 177 -17.60 -5.00 -10.76
C GLY A 177 -17.71 -6.32 -10.01
N ARG A 178 -16.58 -6.89 -9.56
CA ARG A 178 -16.56 -8.11 -8.75
C ARG A 178 -17.26 -7.93 -7.40
N LEU A 179 -17.01 -6.80 -6.74
CA LEU A 179 -17.71 -6.44 -5.49
C LEU A 179 -19.21 -6.31 -5.72
N LEU A 180 -19.63 -5.69 -6.83
CA LEU A 180 -21.06 -5.53 -7.15
C LEU A 180 -21.77 -6.87 -7.31
N VAL A 181 -21.12 -7.83 -7.98
CA VAL A 181 -21.64 -9.21 -8.10
C VAL A 181 -21.89 -9.83 -6.73
N GLY A 182 -20.89 -9.74 -5.85
CA GLY A 182 -21.01 -10.30 -4.50
C GLY A 182 -22.01 -9.57 -3.61
N LEU A 183 -22.04 -8.23 -3.65
CA LEU A 183 -22.99 -7.42 -2.87
C LEU A 183 -24.43 -7.59 -3.34
N ALA A 184 -24.66 -7.77 -4.64
CA ALA A 184 -25.98 -8.11 -5.18
C ALA A 184 -26.45 -9.48 -4.69
N ALA A 185 -25.57 -10.49 -4.67
CA ALA A 185 -25.87 -11.80 -4.10
C ALA A 185 -26.18 -11.72 -2.59
N ARG A 186 -25.41 -10.91 -1.84
CA ARG A 186 -25.66 -10.67 -0.41
C ARG A 186 -27.01 -10.02 -0.15
N ARG A 187 -27.35 -8.97 -0.92
CA ARG A 187 -28.68 -8.33 -0.86
C ARG A 187 -29.79 -9.33 -1.13
N ALA A 188 -29.64 -10.17 -2.15
CA ALA A 188 -30.65 -11.18 -2.52
C ALA A 188 -30.82 -12.29 -1.44
N ALA A 189 -29.80 -12.51 -0.62
CA ALA A 189 -29.81 -13.44 0.51
C ALA A 189 -30.24 -12.79 1.84
N ASP A 190 -30.74 -11.55 1.82
CA ASP A 190 -31.05 -10.76 3.04
C ASP A 190 -29.88 -10.69 4.03
N GLY A 191 -28.63 -10.64 3.50
CA GLY A 191 -27.40 -10.68 4.28
C GLY A 191 -27.21 -9.45 5.18
N TRP A 192 -26.54 -9.67 6.32
CA TRP A 192 -26.20 -8.62 7.30
C TRP A 192 -25.30 -7.53 6.70
N PRO A 193 -25.27 -6.32 7.29
CA PRO A 193 -24.26 -5.31 6.93
C PRO A 193 -22.84 -5.87 6.93
N ILE A 194 -21.95 -5.29 6.11
CA ILE A 194 -20.57 -5.76 5.89
C ILE A 194 -19.60 -4.60 5.84
N ALA A 195 -18.33 -4.82 6.23
CA ALA A 195 -17.26 -3.85 6.05
C ALA A 195 -16.41 -4.17 4.80
N ILE A 196 -16.07 -3.15 4.02
CA ILE A 196 -15.04 -3.21 2.97
C ILE A 196 -13.85 -2.39 3.44
N VAL A 197 -12.70 -3.04 3.62
CA VAL A 197 -11.47 -2.46 4.13
C VAL A 197 -10.48 -2.34 2.97
N SER A 198 -10.20 -1.12 2.54
CA SER A 198 -9.14 -0.89 1.58
C SER A 198 -7.79 -0.95 2.28
N CYS A 199 -6.87 -1.76 1.76
CA CYS A 199 -5.52 -1.93 2.27
C CYS A 199 -4.48 -1.56 1.19
N ASP A 200 -4.77 -0.53 0.41
CA ASP A 200 -3.87 0.01 -0.60
C ASP A 200 -3.18 1.29 -0.09
N ASN A 201 -1.96 1.54 -0.55
CA ASN A 201 -1.19 2.71 -0.14
C ASN A 201 -1.65 3.97 -0.90
N LEU A 202 -2.85 4.43 -0.58
CA LEU A 202 -3.55 5.55 -1.19
C LEU A 202 -4.26 6.33 -0.07
N PRO A 203 -4.05 7.64 0.07
CA PRO A 203 -4.80 8.46 1.04
C PRO A 203 -6.31 8.38 0.78
N GLY A 204 -7.10 8.24 1.86
CA GLY A 204 -8.54 8.11 1.76
C GLY A 204 -8.97 6.88 0.94
N ASN A 205 -8.29 5.78 1.11
CA ASN A 205 -8.47 4.56 0.31
C ASN A 205 -9.87 3.93 0.48
N GLY A 206 -10.49 4.02 1.65
CA GLY A 206 -11.88 3.61 1.88
C GLY A 206 -12.86 4.50 1.11
N ALA A 207 -12.64 5.81 1.10
CA ALA A 207 -13.43 6.74 0.30
C ALA A 207 -13.27 6.47 -1.22
N ALA A 208 -12.06 6.12 -1.67
CA ALA A 208 -11.79 5.69 -3.05
C ALA A 208 -12.55 4.40 -3.41
N ALA A 209 -12.53 3.40 -2.52
CA ALA A 209 -13.29 2.17 -2.69
C ALA A 209 -14.79 2.44 -2.75
N ARG A 210 -15.29 3.30 -1.86
CA ARG A 210 -16.69 3.71 -1.84
C ARG A 210 -17.11 4.39 -3.14
N ALA A 211 -16.33 5.35 -3.63
CA ALA A 211 -16.62 6.04 -4.88
C ALA A 211 -16.67 5.06 -6.06
N SER A 212 -15.66 4.20 -6.19
CA SER A 212 -15.60 3.20 -7.26
C SER A 212 -16.81 2.26 -7.27
N VAL A 213 -17.19 1.75 -6.10
CA VAL A 213 -18.30 0.78 -5.97
C VAL A 213 -19.66 1.46 -6.17
N LEU A 214 -19.89 2.62 -5.53
CA LEU A 214 -21.19 3.30 -5.60
C LEU A 214 -21.44 3.90 -6.97
N ASP A 215 -20.45 4.52 -7.60
CA ASP A 215 -20.62 5.08 -8.95
C ASP A 215 -20.95 3.97 -9.96
N LEU A 216 -20.30 2.80 -9.84
CA LEU A 216 -20.65 1.66 -10.68
C LEU A 216 -22.04 1.12 -10.36
N ALA A 217 -22.42 1.05 -9.09
CA ALA A 217 -23.75 0.60 -8.67
C ALA A 217 -24.84 1.51 -9.21
N GLU A 218 -24.69 2.84 -9.14
CA GLU A 218 -25.63 3.81 -9.71
C GLU A 218 -25.83 3.62 -11.22
N LEU A 219 -24.74 3.28 -11.94
CA LEU A 219 -24.81 3.00 -13.37
C LEU A 219 -25.54 1.71 -13.69
N VAL A 220 -25.54 0.71 -12.80
CA VAL A 220 -26.08 -0.64 -13.04
C VAL A 220 -27.48 -0.79 -12.47
N ASP A 221 -27.65 -0.51 -11.17
CA ASP A 221 -28.91 -0.58 -10.41
C ASP A 221 -28.92 0.43 -9.25
N PRO A 222 -29.63 1.56 -9.37
CA PRO A 222 -29.74 2.55 -8.30
C PRO A 222 -30.33 1.98 -6.99
N LEU A 223 -31.14 0.93 -7.03
CA LEU A 223 -31.65 0.29 -5.81
C LEU A 223 -30.57 -0.52 -5.10
N LEU A 224 -29.62 -1.10 -5.83
CA LEU A 224 -28.44 -1.71 -5.23
C LEU A 224 -27.52 -0.65 -4.64
N ALA A 225 -27.34 0.46 -5.32
CA ALA A 225 -26.55 1.58 -4.79
C ALA A 225 -27.13 2.10 -3.46
N ALA A 226 -28.44 2.29 -3.38
CA ALA A 226 -29.14 2.67 -2.14
C ALA A 226 -28.95 1.63 -1.02
N TRP A 227 -29.04 0.33 -1.36
CA TRP A 227 -28.79 -0.73 -0.39
C TRP A 227 -27.33 -0.74 0.10
N ILE A 228 -26.35 -0.56 -0.80
CA ILE A 228 -24.93 -0.47 -0.44
C ILE A 228 -24.70 0.69 0.51
N CYS A 229 -25.26 1.87 0.23
CA CYS A 229 -25.14 3.03 1.13
C CYS A 229 -25.65 2.75 2.55
N ALA A 230 -26.66 1.89 2.70
CA ALA A 230 -27.26 1.61 4.00
C ALA A 230 -26.60 0.42 4.74
N ASN A 231 -25.93 -0.49 4.03
CA ASN A 231 -25.49 -1.78 4.57
C ASN A 231 -23.99 -2.05 4.44
N VAL A 232 -23.22 -1.19 3.76
CA VAL A 232 -21.78 -1.39 3.56
C VAL A 232 -21.02 -0.25 4.20
N SER A 233 -20.17 -0.58 5.17
CA SER A 233 -19.17 0.33 5.72
C SER A 233 -17.92 0.27 4.85
N PHE A 234 -17.35 1.43 4.52
CA PHE A 234 -16.07 1.55 3.83
C PHE A 234 -15.04 2.05 4.80
N VAL A 235 -14.08 1.20 5.15
CA VAL A 235 -13.06 1.46 6.16
C VAL A 235 -11.81 2.00 5.48
N ASP A 236 -11.34 3.15 5.93
CA ASP A 236 -10.04 3.69 5.55
C ASP A 236 -8.92 3.01 6.33
N SER A 237 -7.76 2.82 5.71
CA SER A 237 -6.60 2.31 6.42
C SER A 237 -5.27 2.91 5.97
N SER A 238 -4.35 3.06 6.91
CA SER A 238 -2.94 3.32 6.64
C SER A 238 -2.16 2.04 6.90
N ILE A 239 -1.53 1.52 5.86
CA ILE A 239 -0.78 0.27 5.87
C ILE A 239 0.71 0.55 5.66
N ASP A 240 1.59 -0.23 6.29
CA ASP A 240 3.01 -0.15 6.01
C ASP A 240 3.73 -1.46 6.39
N ARG A 241 4.31 -2.11 5.41
CA ARG A 241 5.23 -3.24 5.53
C ARG A 241 5.95 -3.48 4.22
N ILE A 242 7.26 -3.53 4.20
CA ILE A 242 8.02 -3.87 2.98
C ILE A 242 7.93 -5.36 2.74
N THR A 243 7.50 -5.73 1.54
CA THR A 243 7.37 -7.12 1.09
C THR A 243 8.07 -7.25 -0.27
N PRO A 244 9.38 -7.57 -0.30
CA PRO A 244 10.12 -7.74 -1.53
C PRO A 244 9.65 -8.99 -2.29
N ARG A 245 9.97 -9.04 -3.57
CA ARG A 245 9.69 -10.23 -4.37
C ARG A 245 10.49 -11.42 -3.86
N THR A 246 9.81 -12.53 -3.56
CA THR A 246 10.43 -13.80 -3.19
C THR A 246 11.25 -14.37 -4.35
N THR A 247 12.47 -14.79 -4.08
CA THR A 247 13.41 -15.38 -5.04
C THR A 247 13.49 -16.90 -4.89
N ASP A 248 14.14 -17.58 -5.83
CA ASP A 248 14.41 -19.03 -5.71
C ASP A 248 15.39 -19.33 -4.58
N ALA A 249 16.30 -18.40 -4.28
CA ALA A 249 17.20 -18.51 -3.11
C ALA A 249 16.43 -18.44 -1.79
N ASP A 250 15.40 -17.61 -1.71
CA ASP A 250 14.53 -17.55 -0.54
C ASP A 250 13.76 -18.85 -0.34
N ARG A 251 13.23 -19.46 -1.42
CA ARG A 251 12.56 -20.77 -1.34
C ARG A 251 13.52 -21.86 -0.84
N ALA A 252 14.74 -21.89 -1.36
CA ALA A 252 15.76 -22.84 -0.91
C ALA A 252 16.11 -22.66 0.57
N SER A 253 16.25 -21.40 1.02
CA SER A 253 16.51 -21.07 2.43
C SER A 253 15.35 -21.51 3.34
N VAL A 254 14.10 -21.28 2.92
CA VAL A 254 12.91 -21.75 3.66
C VAL A 254 12.89 -23.27 3.77
N ALA A 255 13.17 -23.98 2.68
CA ALA A 255 13.23 -25.45 2.69
C ALA A 255 14.31 -25.99 3.63
N GLU A 256 15.49 -25.35 3.66
CA GLU A 256 16.58 -25.71 4.57
C GLU A 256 16.20 -25.42 6.05
N ALA A 257 15.63 -24.27 6.32
CA ALA A 257 15.30 -23.84 7.69
C ALA A 257 14.11 -24.59 8.29
N THR A 258 13.09 -24.91 7.47
CA THR A 258 11.83 -25.48 7.96
C THR A 258 11.68 -26.98 7.70
N GLY A 259 12.41 -27.53 6.73
CA GLY A 259 12.24 -28.90 6.24
C GLY A 259 11.00 -29.09 5.36
N TYR A 260 10.35 -28.01 4.95
CA TYR A 260 9.19 -28.02 4.05
C TYR A 260 9.53 -27.45 2.67
N ASP A 261 9.01 -28.09 1.63
CA ASP A 261 8.99 -27.55 0.26
C ASP A 261 7.76 -26.65 0.14
N ASP A 262 7.98 -25.35 0.36
CA ASP A 262 6.97 -24.31 0.24
C ASP A 262 7.11 -23.61 -1.10
N VAL A 263 6.11 -23.75 -1.98
CA VAL A 263 6.12 -23.13 -3.32
C VAL A 263 5.71 -21.67 -3.30
N ALA A 264 5.19 -21.19 -2.17
CA ALA A 264 4.61 -19.85 -2.05
C ALA A 264 5.07 -19.08 -0.79
N PRO A 265 6.35 -19.16 -0.34
CA PRO A 265 6.76 -18.39 0.83
C PRO A 265 6.73 -16.89 0.55
N VAL A 266 6.65 -16.09 1.60
CA VAL A 266 6.67 -14.63 1.53
C VAL A 266 7.75 -14.07 2.42
N VAL A 267 8.61 -13.23 1.84
CA VAL A 267 9.64 -12.49 2.59
C VAL A 267 9.08 -11.11 2.94
N THR A 268 9.32 -10.69 4.17
CA THR A 268 8.92 -9.37 4.65
C THR A 268 9.91 -8.84 5.69
N GLU A 269 9.78 -7.57 6.05
CA GLU A 269 10.51 -6.98 7.16
C GLU A 269 9.80 -7.26 8.51
N PRO A 270 10.49 -7.15 9.65
CA PRO A 270 9.85 -7.27 10.97
C PRO A 270 8.86 -6.13 11.27
N PHE A 271 9.11 -4.93 10.73
CA PHE A 271 8.21 -3.79 10.92
C PHE A 271 6.87 -4.03 10.24
N SER A 272 5.79 -3.71 10.94
CA SER A 272 4.43 -3.67 10.39
C SER A 272 3.65 -2.52 11.02
N SER A 273 2.76 -1.92 10.26
CA SER A 273 1.83 -0.90 10.75
C SER A 273 0.49 -1.03 10.03
N TRP A 274 -0.58 -1.06 10.80
CA TRP A 274 -1.95 -1.03 10.29
C TRP A 274 -2.81 -0.15 11.19
N VAL A 275 -3.22 0.99 10.67
CA VAL A 275 -4.15 1.91 11.36
C VAL A 275 -5.44 1.93 10.54
N LEU A 276 -6.59 1.79 11.21
CA LEU A 276 -7.89 1.66 10.58
C LEU A 276 -8.87 2.69 11.17
N SER A 277 -9.72 3.26 10.30
CA SER A 277 -10.82 4.14 10.69
C SER A 277 -12.10 3.76 9.96
N GLY A 278 -13.16 3.47 10.69
CA GLY A 278 -14.47 3.09 10.17
C GLY A 278 -15.14 1.98 10.97
N ASP A 279 -16.37 1.65 10.59
CA ASP A 279 -17.22 0.71 11.32
C ASP A 279 -17.12 -0.72 10.80
N PHE A 280 -17.23 -1.68 11.72
CA PHE A 280 -17.28 -3.12 11.43
C PHE A 280 -18.62 -3.69 11.90
N PRO A 281 -19.70 -3.51 11.14
CA PRO A 281 -21.07 -3.79 11.59
C PRO A 281 -21.35 -5.27 11.89
N ALA A 282 -20.58 -6.19 11.29
CA ALA A 282 -20.68 -7.63 11.53
C ALA A 282 -19.53 -8.17 12.41
N GLY A 283 -18.80 -7.27 13.08
CA GLY A 283 -17.63 -7.62 13.88
C GLY A 283 -16.34 -7.73 13.04
N ARG A 284 -15.21 -7.91 13.73
CA ARG A 284 -13.88 -8.05 13.16
C ARG A 284 -12.98 -8.92 14.04
N PRO A 285 -11.83 -9.42 13.51
CA PRO A 285 -10.80 -10.02 14.35
C PRO A 285 -10.22 -9.03 15.34
N ALA A 286 -9.65 -9.55 16.41
CA ALA A 286 -8.89 -8.78 17.39
C ALA A 286 -7.49 -8.41 16.84
N TRP A 287 -7.44 -7.71 15.70
CA TRP A 287 -6.19 -7.31 15.03
C TRP A 287 -5.30 -6.43 15.91
N GLU A 288 -5.86 -5.77 16.93
CA GLU A 288 -5.11 -5.05 17.97
C GLU A 288 -4.16 -5.95 18.75
N ASN A 289 -4.42 -7.26 18.86
CA ASN A 289 -3.50 -8.23 19.49
C ASN A 289 -2.19 -8.35 18.70
N ALA A 290 -2.24 -8.06 17.39
CA ALA A 290 -1.09 -8.01 16.51
C ALA A 290 -0.52 -6.60 16.32
N GLY A 291 -1.08 -5.59 17.01
CA GLY A 291 -0.62 -4.21 16.96
C GLY A 291 -1.33 -3.32 15.94
N ALA A 292 -2.46 -3.74 15.36
CA ALA A 292 -3.30 -2.83 14.60
C ALA A 292 -3.93 -1.77 15.52
N VAL A 293 -4.09 -0.56 15.01
CA VAL A 293 -4.64 0.58 15.76
C VAL A 293 -5.96 1.01 15.12
N PHE A 294 -7.00 1.15 15.94
CA PHE A 294 -8.31 1.63 15.50
C PHE A 294 -8.53 3.05 16.00
N VAL A 295 -8.85 3.96 15.07
CA VAL A 295 -8.97 5.40 15.34
C VAL A 295 -10.25 5.97 14.73
N GLU A 296 -10.68 7.11 15.24
CA GLU A 296 -11.79 7.87 14.64
C GLU A 296 -11.29 8.69 13.44
N ASP A 297 -10.09 9.27 13.54
CA ASP A 297 -9.45 10.08 12.51
C ASP A 297 -8.10 9.48 12.09
N LEU A 298 -7.99 9.09 10.82
CA LEU A 298 -6.78 8.49 10.25
C LEU A 298 -5.73 9.54 9.84
N GLU A 299 -6.15 10.78 9.59
CA GLU A 299 -5.31 11.83 9.01
C GLU A 299 -4.02 12.10 9.79
N PRO A 300 -4.01 12.18 11.14
CA PRO A 300 -2.78 12.36 11.91
C PRO A 300 -1.75 11.24 11.71
N TYR A 301 -2.21 10.00 11.55
CA TYR A 301 -1.35 8.83 11.32
C TYR A 301 -0.82 8.79 9.88
N GLU A 302 -1.64 9.15 8.90
CA GLU A 302 -1.21 9.31 7.51
C GLU A 302 -0.16 10.42 7.39
N ARG A 303 -0.36 11.55 8.07
CA ARG A 303 0.59 12.67 8.14
C ARG A 303 1.90 12.26 8.81
N ARG A 304 1.85 11.52 9.93
CA ARG A 304 3.03 10.95 10.59
C ARG A 304 3.85 10.09 9.63
N LYS A 305 3.19 9.15 8.94
CA LYS A 305 3.82 8.29 7.93
C LYS A 305 4.40 9.09 6.78
N LEU A 306 3.62 10.03 6.24
CA LEU A 306 3.99 10.82 5.07
C LEU A 306 5.24 11.69 5.35
N TRP A 307 5.29 12.31 6.52
CA TRP A 307 6.39 13.21 6.87
C TRP A 307 7.60 12.45 7.40
N LEU A 308 7.43 11.57 8.40
CA LEU A 308 8.59 10.92 9.02
C LEU A 308 9.16 9.78 8.17
N LEU A 309 8.32 8.86 7.69
CA LEU A 309 8.80 7.77 6.85
C LEU A 309 9.10 8.23 5.43
N ASN A 310 8.09 8.73 4.73
CA ASN A 310 8.20 9.01 3.30
C ASN A 310 9.07 10.24 3.02
N GLY A 311 9.06 11.24 3.90
CA GLY A 311 9.94 12.40 3.82
C GLY A 311 11.41 12.02 3.98
N ALA A 312 11.74 11.22 5.01
CA ALA A 312 13.09 10.70 5.21
C ALA A 312 13.56 9.83 4.03
N HIS A 313 12.68 8.97 3.51
CA HIS A 313 12.98 8.19 2.29
C HIS A 313 13.35 9.09 1.12
N SER A 314 12.59 10.17 0.88
CA SER A 314 12.91 11.10 -0.21
C SER A 314 14.25 11.81 0.03
N LEU A 315 14.52 12.24 1.26
CA LEU A 315 15.80 12.89 1.60
C LEU A 315 16.98 11.94 1.35
N MET A 316 16.89 10.69 1.84
CA MET A 316 17.92 9.67 1.60
C MET A 316 18.05 9.34 0.12
N ALA A 317 16.95 9.26 -0.62
CA ALA A 317 16.95 8.94 -2.05
C ALA A 317 17.73 9.99 -2.87
N TYR A 318 17.62 11.27 -2.54
CA TYR A 318 18.31 12.32 -3.28
C TYR A 318 19.69 12.61 -2.71
N ALA A 319 19.78 12.94 -1.42
CA ALA A 319 21.05 13.26 -0.77
C ALA A 319 22.00 12.05 -0.72
N GLY A 320 21.51 10.86 -0.41
CA GLY A 320 22.29 9.62 -0.40
C GLY A 320 22.83 9.26 -1.79
N ALA A 321 21.99 9.37 -2.84
CA ALA A 321 22.42 9.10 -4.21
C ALA A 321 23.51 10.10 -4.69
N LEU A 322 23.41 11.40 -4.31
CA LEU A 322 24.45 12.39 -4.60
C LEU A 322 25.78 12.06 -3.92
N ARG A 323 25.75 11.33 -2.80
CA ARG A 323 26.92 10.85 -2.06
C ARG A 323 27.38 9.46 -2.47
N GLY A 324 26.78 8.89 -3.53
CA GLY A 324 27.17 7.61 -4.14
C GLY A 324 26.57 6.37 -3.48
N HIS A 325 25.59 6.50 -2.59
CA HIS A 325 24.89 5.38 -1.98
C HIS A 325 23.81 4.81 -2.91
N ALA A 326 23.54 3.51 -2.82
CA ALA A 326 22.55 2.82 -3.64
C ALA A 326 21.29 2.42 -2.87
N THR A 327 21.42 2.22 -1.55
CA THR A 327 20.35 1.71 -0.68
C THR A 327 20.08 2.64 0.51
N VAL A 328 18.89 2.47 1.11
CA VAL A 328 18.48 3.23 2.31
C VAL A 328 19.45 2.97 3.47
N SER A 329 19.89 1.72 3.67
CA SER A 329 20.81 1.37 4.75
C SER A 329 22.21 2.00 4.58
N GLU A 330 22.73 2.04 3.36
CA GLU A 330 23.98 2.74 3.05
C GLU A 330 23.85 4.24 3.29
N ALA A 331 22.75 4.86 2.82
CA ALA A 331 22.50 6.28 3.01
C ALA A 331 22.35 6.66 4.50
N LEU A 332 21.65 5.83 5.29
CA LEU A 332 21.51 6.07 6.73
C LEU A 332 22.83 5.88 7.49
N ALA A 333 23.72 5.01 7.03
CA ALA A 333 25.04 4.79 7.62
C ALA A 333 26.01 5.96 7.38
N ASP A 334 25.72 6.86 6.45
CA ASP A 334 26.45 8.10 6.24
C ASP A 334 26.04 9.12 7.32
N ASP A 335 26.99 9.54 8.15
CA ASP A 335 26.77 10.44 9.29
C ASP A 335 26.07 11.75 8.87
N ARG A 336 26.39 12.28 7.70
CA ARG A 336 25.78 13.53 7.20
C ARG A 336 24.33 13.34 6.78
N VAL A 337 24.06 12.29 6.00
CA VAL A 337 22.70 11.98 5.57
C VAL A 337 21.83 11.66 6.79
N SER A 338 22.35 10.88 7.74
CA SER A 338 21.71 10.60 9.00
C SER A 338 21.37 11.86 9.80
N ALA A 339 22.33 12.81 9.91
CA ALA A 339 22.09 14.08 10.57
C ALA A 339 20.98 14.90 9.89
N TRP A 340 20.95 14.96 8.56
CA TRP A 340 19.89 15.64 7.81
C TRP A 340 18.52 14.98 7.98
N VAL A 341 18.45 13.65 8.07
CA VAL A 341 17.22 12.92 8.38
C VAL A 341 16.71 13.29 9.78
N GLU A 342 17.60 13.34 10.79
CA GLU A 342 17.21 13.73 12.14
C GLU A 342 16.72 15.19 12.21
N GLU A 343 17.40 16.13 11.52
CA GLU A 343 16.94 17.52 11.43
C GLU A 343 15.56 17.65 10.79
N PHE A 344 15.31 16.87 9.73
CA PHE A 344 14.00 16.83 9.07
C PHE A 344 12.92 16.24 9.98
N TRP A 345 13.23 15.15 10.68
CA TRP A 345 12.32 14.55 11.66
C TRP A 345 12.02 15.49 12.82
N ASP A 346 13.00 16.23 13.30
CA ASP A 346 12.80 17.23 14.37
C ASP A 346 11.87 18.36 13.90
N ALA A 347 12.03 18.82 12.65
CA ALA A 347 11.14 19.80 12.06
C ALA A 347 9.69 19.28 11.95
N ALA A 348 9.51 18.09 11.39
CA ALA A 348 8.21 17.47 11.20
C ALA A 348 7.51 17.13 12.53
N ALA A 349 8.25 16.58 13.50
CA ALA A 349 7.73 16.15 14.80
C ALA A 349 7.12 17.29 15.62
N ARG A 350 7.63 18.51 15.48
CA ARG A 350 7.07 19.70 16.14
C ARG A 350 5.60 19.97 15.79
N HIS A 351 5.14 19.46 14.66
CA HIS A 351 3.78 19.66 14.13
C HIS A 351 2.91 18.40 14.21
N LEU A 352 3.44 17.33 14.81
CA LEU A 352 2.74 16.06 15.07
C LEU A 352 2.58 15.89 16.58
N GLN A 353 1.68 16.70 17.17
CA GLN A 353 1.62 16.90 18.63
C GLN A 353 0.65 15.94 19.36
N ASP A 354 -0.10 15.10 18.62
CA ASP A 354 -0.97 14.12 19.24
C ASP A 354 -0.14 13.05 19.97
N PRO A 355 -0.31 12.87 21.29
CA PRO A 355 0.44 11.87 22.06
C PRO A 355 0.22 10.43 21.59
N GLU A 356 -0.95 10.12 20.99
CA GLU A 356 -1.28 8.78 20.48
C GLU A 356 -0.42 8.39 19.25
N LEU A 357 0.20 9.37 18.61
CA LEU A 357 1.09 9.11 17.47
C LEU A 357 2.42 8.45 17.87
N ASP A 358 2.78 8.45 19.15
CA ASP A 358 4.05 7.90 19.65
C ASP A 358 5.26 8.24 18.75
N ILE A 359 5.48 9.53 18.51
CA ILE A 359 6.54 9.99 17.60
C ILE A 359 7.93 9.46 18.00
N PRO A 360 8.33 9.43 19.30
CA PRO A 360 9.63 8.86 19.70
C PRO A 360 9.77 7.38 19.35
N GLY A 361 8.76 6.56 19.65
CA GLY A 361 8.74 5.13 19.34
C GLY A 361 8.73 4.88 17.83
N TYR A 362 7.93 5.64 17.08
CA TYR A 362 7.88 5.54 15.62
C TYR A 362 9.24 5.88 14.97
N ARG A 363 9.93 6.97 15.38
CA ARG A 363 11.28 7.31 14.91
C ARG A 363 12.30 6.22 15.25
N ALA A 364 12.23 5.65 16.46
CA ALA A 364 13.11 4.54 16.85
C ALA A 364 12.90 3.30 15.95
N ALA A 365 11.66 2.95 15.67
CA ALA A 365 11.32 1.85 14.76
C ALA A 365 11.82 2.12 13.33
N LEU A 366 11.68 3.35 12.82
CA LEU A 366 12.19 3.74 11.51
C LEU A 366 13.72 3.64 11.42
N ARG A 367 14.47 4.02 12.47
CA ARG A 367 15.94 3.86 12.47
C ARG A 367 16.35 2.39 12.34
N VAL A 368 15.71 1.49 13.11
CA VAL A 368 15.96 0.05 13.03
C VAL A 368 15.64 -0.48 11.62
N ARG A 369 14.50 -0.07 11.07
CA ARG A 369 14.04 -0.45 9.73
C ARG A 369 15.01 -0.01 8.63
N PHE A 370 15.40 1.27 8.64
CA PHE A 370 16.28 1.85 7.63
C PHE A 370 17.71 1.30 7.70
N ALA A 371 18.17 0.93 8.89
CA ALA A 371 19.49 0.33 9.09
C ALA A 371 19.58 -1.12 8.62
N ASN A 372 18.47 -1.79 8.25
CA ASN A 372 18.48 -3.19 7.84
C ASN A 372 19.07 -3.37 6.41
N PRO A 373 20.30 -3.88 6.25
CA PRO A 373 20.94 -4.04 4.94
C PRO A 373 20.40 -5.23 4.14
N ARG A 374 19.65 -6.15 4.78
CA ARG A 374 19.13 -7.36 4.16
C ARG A 374 17.81 -7.13 3.42
N ILE A 375 17.18 -5.97 3.63
CA ILE A 375 16.05 -5.48 2.84
C ILE A 375 16.62 -4.45 1.86
N ALA A 376 16.91 -4.88 0.64
CA ALA A 376 17.48 -4.02 -0.41
C ALA A 376 16.43 -3.00 -0.89
N HIS A 377 16.33 -1.85 -0.19
CA HIS A 377 15.45 -0.76 -0.57
C HIS A 377 16.25 0.27 -1.38
N HIS A 378 16.14 0.19 -2.71
CA HIS A 378 16.97 0.99 -3.62
C HIS A 378 16.53 2.45 -3.70
N LEU A 379 17.49 3.37 -3.54
CA LEU A 379 17.28 4.82 -3.60
C LEU A 379 16.72 5.27 -4.96
N ALA A 380 17.16 4.64 -6.05
CA ALA A 380 16.69 4.94 -7.39
C ALA A 380 15.17 4.75 -7.53
N GLN A 381 14.62 3.68 -6.96
CA GLN A 381 13.17 3.42 -6.99
C GLN A 381 12.40 4.41 -6.11
N ILE A 382 12.93 4.76 -4.94
CA ILE A 382 12.32 5.73 -4.01
C ILE A 382 12.29 7.12 -4.64
N GLY A 383 13.37 7.50 -5.37
CA GLY A 383 13.55 8.80 -5.99
C GLY A 383 12.65 9.12 -7.18
N MET A 384 11.93 8.13 -7.73
CA MET A 384 10.96 8.33 -8.83
C MET A 384 9.81 9.24 -8.40
N ASP A 385 9.16 9.93 -9.36
CA ASP A 385 7.99 10.81 -9.14
C ASP A 385 8.22 11.90 -8.08
N GLY A 386 9.42 12.46 -8.04
CA GLY A 386 9.84 13.42 -7.03
C GLY A 386 8.98 14.68 -7.01
N SER A 387 8.59 15.20 -8.17
CA SER A 387 7.73 16.39 -8.30
C SER A 387 6.41 16.25 -7.54
N LEU A 388 5.75 15.10 -7.65
CA LEU A 388 4.50 14.81 -6.96
C LEU A 388 4.71 14.53 -5.47
N LYS A 389 5.74 13.75 -5.15
CA LYS A 389 6.02 13.32 -3.78
C LYS A 389 6.42 14.48 -2.87
N LEU A 390 7.23 15.42 -3.36
CA LEU A 390 7.75 16.52 -2.55
C LEU A 390 6.69 17.56 -2.19
N ALA A 391 5.70 17.78 -3.06
CA ALA A 391 4.54 18.61 -2.75
C ALA A 391 3.79 18.16 -1.49
N ALA A 392 3.76 16.84 -1.21
CA ALA A 392 3.10 16.28 -0.05
C ALA A 392 4.07 16.03 1.15
N ARG A 393 5.38 15.85 0.91
CA ARG A 393 6.34 15.41 1.94
C ARG A 393 7.18 16.53 2.51
N ALA A 394 7.59 17.52 1.69
CA ALA A 394 8.46 18.61 2.09
C ALA A 394 7.72 19.93 2.28
N VAL A 395 6.87 20.32 1.32
CA VAL A 395 6.19 21.63 1.32
C VAL A 395 5.31 21.84 2.55
N PRO A 396 4.48 20.86 3.02
CA PRO A 396 3.68 21.06 4.22
C PRO A 396 4.51 21.23 5.49
N VAL A 397 5.64 20.52 5.61
CA VAL A 397 6.57 20.69 6.76
C VAL A 397 7.20 22.08 6.73
N TYR A 398 7.64 22.55 5.57
CA TYR A 398 8.15 23.91 5.42
C TYR A 398 7.12 24.97 5.83
N ARG A 399 5.90 24.86 5.33
CA ARG A 399 4.81 25.79 5.66
C ARG A 399 4.52 25.81 7.16
N ALA A 400 4.38 24.63 7.77
CA ALA A 400 4.16 24.53 9.21
C ALA A 400 5.29 25.17 10.03
N GLU A 401 6.54 25.00 9.62
CA GLU A 401 7.69 25.71 10.25
C GLU A 401 7.58 27.22 10.07
N ARG A 402 7.26 27.71 8.88
CA ARG A 402 7.08 29.15 8.60
C ARG A 402 5.95 29.76 9.41
N ASP A 403 4.80 29.10 9.47
CA ASP A 403 3.65 29.53 10.26
C ASP A 403 3.98 29.62 11.75
N ALA A 404 4.89 28.80 12.21
CA ALA A 404 5.42 28.82 13.58
C ALA A 404 6.60 29.78 13.78
N GLY A 405 6.95 30.61 12.79
CA GLY A 405 8.00 31.62 12.84
C GLY A 405 9.42 31.06 12.74
N ARG A 406 9.62 29.84 12.21
CA ARG A 406 10.91 29.19 11.98
C ARG A 406 11.32 29.25 10.50
N ASP A 407 12.57 28.98 10.19
CA ASP A 407 13.12 29.12 8.83
C ASP A 407 12.72 27.94 7.89
N GLY A 408 12.41 26.77 8.44
CA GLY A 408 12.06 25.58 7.68
C GLY A 408 13.22 24.97 6.87
N THR A 409 14.46 25.29 7.20
CA THR A 409 15.67 24.90 6.46
C THR A 409 15.74 23.37 6.22
N ALA A 410 15.34 22.55 7.19
CA ALA A 410 15.38 21.08 7.05
C ALA A 410 14.49 20.57 5.90
N ALA A 411 13.30 21.17 5.73
CA ALA A 411 12.41 20.82 4.63
C ALA A 411 12.89 21.37 3.28
N LEU A 412 13.47 22.59 3.28
CA LEU A 412 14.08 23.17 2.08
C LEU A 412 15.32 22.38 1.62
N ARG A 413 16.09 21.77 2.56
CA ARG A 413 17.19 20.88 2.22
C ARG A 413 16.75 19.67 1.41
N LEU A 414 15.60 19.08 1.71
CA LEU A 414 15.05 17.99 0.92
C LEU A 414 14.75 18.43 -0.53
N LEU A 415 14.20 19.63 -0.73
CA LEU A 415 13.95 20.20 -2.06
C LEU A 415 15.27 20.48 -2.80
N ALA A 416 16.27 21.04 -2.11
CA ALA A 416 17.59 21.30 -2.69
C ALA A 416 18.30 20.00 -3.12
N ALA A 417 18.24 18.94 -2.31
CA ALA A 417 18.81 17.64 -2.64
C ALA A 417 18.16 17.03 -3.89
N TRP A 418 16.84 17.15 -4.01
CA TRP A 418 16.12 16.71 -5.21
C TRP A 418 16.57 17.46 -6.46
N MET A 419 16.70 18.80 -6.38
CA MET A 419 17.14 19.62 -7.51
C MET A 419 18.55 19.26 -7.97
N ASP A 420 19.48 19.09 -7.03
CA ASP A 420 20.86 18.70 -7.34
C ASP A 420 20.91 17.28 -7.95
N ARG A 421 20.02 16.37 -7.52
CA ARG A 421 19.90 15.05 -8.14
C ARG A 421 19.34 15.15 -9.55
N VAL A 422 18.35 16.00 -9.81
CA VAL A 422 17.83 16.29 -11.16
C VAL A 422 18.95 16.82 -12.07
N ASP A 423 19.74 17.79 -11.59
CA ASP A 423 20.87 18.32 -12.35
C ASP A 423 21.92 17.26 -12.66
N ALA A 424 22.26 16.41 -11.69
CA ALA A 424 23.19 15.32 -11.87
C ALA A 424 22.71 14.32 -12.94
N GLN A 425 21.41 13.97 -12.94
CA GLN A 425 20.82 13.08 -13.94
C GLN A 425 20.83 13.71 -15.33
N LEU A 426 20.45 14.99 -15.45
CA LEU A 426 20.48 15.72 -16.73
C LEU A 426 21.90 15.80 -17.28
N ALA A 427 22.90 16.10 -16.43
CA ALA A 427 24.30 16.16 -16.83
C ALA A 427 24.87 14.79 -17.27
N ALA A 428 24.40 13.70 -16.66
CA ALA A 428 24.77 12.33 -17.03
C ALA A 428 24.00 11.79 -18.23
N GLY A 429 22.97 12.47 -18.71
CA GLY A 429 22.06 11.97 -19.74
C GLY A 429 21.22 10.77 -19.29
N GLU A 430 20.95 10.67 -17.98
CA GLU A 430 20.10 9.64 -17.40
C GLU A 430 18.61 9.98 -17.59
N ASP A 431 17.76 8.96 -17.75
CA ASP A 431 16.31 9.14 -17.78
C ASP A 431 15.78 9.59 -16.42
N ILE A 432 14.98 10.65 -16.38
CA ILE A 432 14.26 11.09 -15.21
C ILE A 432 12.88 10.43 -15.21
N HIS A 433 12.65 9.52 -14.26
CA HIS A 433 11.35 8.87 -14.08
C HIS A 433 10.40 9.74 -13.25
N ASP A 434 9.80 10.74 -13.90
CA ASP A 434 8.89 11.70 -13.29
C ASP A 434 7.94 12.26 -14.34
N PRO A 435 6.65 12.45 -14.07
CA PRO A 435 5.68 13.04 -15.00
C PRO A 435 6.09 14.43 -15.50
N ALA A 436 6.87 15.18 -14.69
CA ALA A 436 7.37 16.52 -15.02
C ALA A 436 8.79 16.52 -15.63
N ALA A 437 9.31 15.38 -16.09
CA ALA A 437 10.69 15.28 -16.63
C ALA A 437 10.98 16.30 -17.72
N GLY A 438 10.01 16.57 -18.64
CA GLY A 438 10.14 17.60 -19.67
C GLY A 438 10.35 19.00 -19.09
N SER A 439 9.54 19.38 -18.10
CA SER A 439 9.67 20.68 -17.43
C SER A 439 10.96 20.80 -16.63
N MET A 440 11.44 19.69 -16.04
CA MET A 440 12.75 19.67 -15.36
C MET A 440 13.91 19.90 -16.35
N ALA A 441 13.84 19.27 -17.54
CA ALA A 441 14.82 19.50 -18.59
C ALA A 441 14.82 20.96 -19.10
N GLU A 442 13.64 21.57 -19.24
CA GLU A 442 13.51 22.98 -19.59
C GLU A 442 14.11 23.89 -18.49
N ALA A 443 13.80 23.63 -17.22
CA ALA A 443 14.37 24.35 -16.09
C ALA A 443 15.91 24.22 -16.03
N GLY A 444 16.47 23.10 -16.49
CA GLY A 444 17.92 22.86 -16.58
C GLY A 444 18.65 23.81 -17.55
N HIS A 445 17.95 24.55 -18.42
CA HIS A 445 18.57 25.58 -19.26
C HIS A 445 18.83 26.91 -18.53
N ALA A 446 18.21 27.13 -17.39
CA ALA A 446 18.48 28.26 -16.50
C ALA A 446 19.58 27.90 -15.49
N THR A 447 20.08 28.88 -14.74
CA THR A 447 21.09 28.67 -13.71
C THR A 447 20.77 29.45 -12.44
N GLY A 448 21.36 29.03 -11.33
CA GLY A 448 21.26 29.74 -10.06
C GLY A 448 19.82 29.93 -9.57
N ILE A 449 19.47 31.17 -9.22
CA ILE A 449 18.18 31.47 -8.58
C ILE A 449 16.98 31.25 -9.55
N ASP A 450 17.17 31.52 -10.84
CA ASP A 450 16.10 31.37 -11.83
C ASP A 450 15.78 29.88 -12.08
N GLN A 451 16.80 29.02 -12.14
CA GLN A 451 16.62 27.59 -12.21
C GLN A 451 15.94 27.05 -10.94
N THR A 452 16.39 27.52 -9.78
CA THR A 452 15.79 27.11 -8.49
C THR A 452 14.30 27.45 -8.44
N ALA A 453 13.92 28.68 -8.84
CA ALA A 453 12.53 29.08 -8.91
C ALA A 453 11.72 28.24 -9.91
N ALA A 454 12.28 27.94 -11.09
CA ALA A 454 11.61 27.11 -12.09
C ALA A 454 11.39 25.67 -11.59
N LEU A 455 12.36 25.05 -10.93
CA LEU A 455 12.21 23.72 -10.33
C LEU A 455 11.24 23.71 -9.15
N LEU A 456 11.24 24.77 -8.31
CA LEU A 456 10.25 24.90 -7.22
C LEU A 456 8.83 25.01 -7.78
N ALA A 457 8.64 25.72 -8.90
CA ALA A 457 7.32 25.89 -9.53
C ALA A 457 6.71 24.56 -9.99
N ILE A 458 7.54 23.56 -10.34
CA ILE A 458 7.11 22.21 -10.67
C ILE A 458 6.50 21.51 -9.44
N VAL A 459 7.08 21.73 -8.26
CA VAL A 459 6.60 21.12 -7.01
C VAL A 459 5.45 21.92 -6.40
N ASP A 460 5.60 23.26 -6.32
CA ASP A 460 4.63 24.15 -5.70
C ASP A 460 4.82 25.61 -6.21
N ALA A 461 3.85 26.10 -6.96
CA ALA A 461 3.92 27.44 -7.56
C ALA A 461 3.92 28.57 -6.53
N ALA A 462 3.27 28.38 -5.37
CA ALA A 462 3.27 29.39 -4.31
C ALA A 462 4.65 29.47 -3.64
N LEU A 463 5.31 28.32 -3.43
CA LEU A 463 6.66 28.25 -2.89
C LEU A 463 7.67 28.90 -3.85
N ALA A 464 7.52 28.70 -5.14
CA ALA A 464 8.37 29.35 -6.15
C ALA A 464 8.23 30.88 -6.20
N SER A 465 7.11 31.41 -5.69
CA SER A 465 6.85 32.87 -5.59
C SER A 465 7.37 33.47 -4.27
N ASP A 466 7.81 32.65 -3.31
CA ASP A 466 8.43 33.06 -2.05
C ASP A 466 9.93 33.29 -2.26
N SER A 467 10.35 34.55 -2.36
CA SER A 467 11.76 34.92 -2.62
C SER A 467 12.71 34.44 -1.54
N ASP A 468 12.25 34.34 -0.27
CA ASP A 468 13.06 33.88 0.84
C ASP A 468 13.29 32.36 0.72
N ALA A 469 12.23 31.61 0.38
CA ALA A 469 12.34 30.17 0.14
C ALA A 469 13.26 29.86 -1.05
N VAL A 470 13.07 30.57 -2.19
CA VAL A 470 13.91 30.40 -3.38
C VAL A 470 15.37 30.67 -3.07
N SER A 471 15.66 31.76 -2.36
CA SER A 471 17.03 32.13 -1.97
C SER A 471 17.65 31.10 -1.02
N ALA A 472 16.88 30.62 -0.04
CA ALA A 472 17.33 29.62 0.92
C ALA A 472 17.61 28.27 0.25
N VAL A 473 16.73 27.80 -0.66
CA VAL A 473 16.97 26.56 -1.43
C VAL A 473 18.20 26.73 -2.31
N CYS A 474 18.35 27.87 -3.01
CA CYS A 474 19.51 28.13 -3.86
C CYS A 474 20.83 28.09 -3.06
N ALA A 475 20.85 28.59 -1.82
CA ALA A 475 22.01 28.54 -0.94
C ALA A 475 22.34 27.12 -0.43
N LEU A 476 21.36 26.22 -0.37
CA LEU A 476 21.55 24.83 0.07
C LEU A 476 22.04 23.91 -1.08
N ARG A 477 21.82 24.30 -2.34
CA ARG A 477 22.25 23.52 -3.49
C ARG A 477 23.77 23.44 -3.58
N GLY A 478 24.28 22.34 -4.09
CA GLY A 478 25.74 22.08 -4.20
C GLY A 478 26.42 21.67 -2.90
N THR A 479 25.69 21.53 -1.78
CA THR A 479 26.32 21.22 -0.46
C THR A 479 26.26 19.73 -0.10
N PHE A 480 25.78 18.86 -0.98
CA PHE A 480 25.51 17.45 -0.65
C PHE A 480 26.70 16.52 -0.91
N THR A 481 27.66 16.89 -1.73
CA THR A 481 28.79 16.04 -2.17
C THR A 481 30.06 16.18 -1.31
N ASP A 482 30.13 17.18 -0.44
CA ASP A 482 31.30 17.45 0.40
C ASP A 482 31.39 16.58 1.65
#